data_ff6a1204a4231782c56f87ced7dfce9c
#
_entry.id   ff6a1204a4231782c56f87ced7dfce9c
#
_cell.length_a   1.000
_cell.length_b   1.000
_cell.length_c   1.000
_cell.angle_alpha   90.00
_cell.angle_beta   90.00
_cell.angle_gamma   90.00
#
_symmetry.space_group_name_H-M   'P 1'
#
loop_
_entity.id
_entity.type
_entity.pdbx_description
1 polymer ?
#
loop_
_entity_poly.entity_id
_entity_poly.type
_entity_poly.pdbx_seq_one_letter_code
_entity_poly.pdbx_strand_id
1 'polypeptide(L)'
;MIPILSKLDEYIDKYGLEKSLDYLNKILILAKDDVEILLDKRILAGEIKDKSQARKSIAGNAFSLLIKYLFLTLKENKFIKSNVFVTSNPKQYKLISDIVTIKVDNETQKPDMDLAIYSINKENELNKCLILSLKTSLRKKSEQICAWKLLLEIATSDNPIKEKYNISYEHKNMPLVGFATVNFYDEINNPQHRGMFKFFDVAFIGKPLNAEFINNLSDLPRFVNENL
;
A
#
# COMPACT_ATOMS: atom_id res chain seq x y z
N MET A 1 15.48 19.87 -1.57
CA MET A 1 14.51 19.02 -2.32
C MET A 1 15.00 17.58 -2.23
N ILE A 2 14.13 16.65 -1.94
CA ILE A 2 14.53 15.23 -1.87
C ILE A 2 14.83 14.80 -3.31
N PRO A 3 16.01 14.24 -3.63
CA PRO A 3 16.41 13.92 -5.02
C PRO A 3 15.37 13.10 -5.81
N ILE A 4 14.63 12.22 -5.12
CA ILE A 4 13.60 11.38 -5.72
C ILE A 4 12.39 12.19 -6.24
N LEU A 5 12.06 13.35 -5.63
CA LEU A 5 10.92 14.16 -6.11
C LEU A 5 11.27 14.86 -7.42
N SER A 6 12.51 15.30 -7.63
CA SER A 6 12.91 15.86 -8.93
C SER A 6 12.83 14.83 -10.06
N LYS A 7 13.17 13.56 -9.76
CA LYS A 7 13.00 12.47 -10.73
C LYS A 7 11.52 12.21 -11.03
N LEU A 8 10.65 12.29 -10.02
CA LEU A 8 9.21 12.17 -10.21
C LEU A 8 8.67 13.29 -11.09
N ASP A 9 9.07 14.54 -10.85
CA ASP A 9 8.64 15.69 -11.65
C ASP A 9 8.99 15.52 -13.14
N GLU A 10 10.21 15.02 -13.46
CA GLU A 10 10.61 14.69 -14.84
C GLU A 10 9.63 13.68 -15.50
N TYR A 11 9.14 12.70 -14.73
CA TYR A 11 8.18 11.70 -15.23
C TYR A 11 6.76 12.26 -15.33
N ILE A 12 6.36 13.15 -14.44
CA ILE A 12 5.07 13.87 -14.52
C ILE A 12 5.03 14.73 -15.77
N ASP A 13 6.10 15.49 -16.03
CA ASP A 13 6.20 16.34 -17.24
C ASP A 13 6.12 15.51 -18.52
N LYS A 14 6.72 14.32 -18.52
CA LYS A 14 6.80 13.46 -19.71
C LYS A 14 5.53 12.64 -19.98
N TYR A 15 4.88 12.13 -18.96
CA TYR A 15 3.81 11.14 -19.09
C TYR A 15 2.46 11.61 -18.50
N GLY A 16 2.45 12.74 -17.82
CA GLY A 16 1.31 13.22 -17.05
C GLY A 16 1.22 12.60 -15.65
N LEU A 17 0.42 13.24 -14.80
CA LEU A 17 0.36 12.94 -13.37
C LEU A 17 -0.10 11.51 -13.07
N GLU A 18 -1.20 11.04 -13.68
CA GLU A 18 -1.69 9.67 -13.43
C GLU A 18 -0.73 8.60 -13.96
N LYS A 19 -0.23 8.77 -15.18
CA LYS A 19 0.67 7.80 -15.81
C LYS A 19 2.05 7.74 -15.15
N SER A 20 2.50 8.76 -14.46
CA SER A 20 3.76 8.73 -13.70
C SER A 20 3.76 7.65 -12.61
N LEU A 21 2.60 7.28 -12.07
CA LEU A 21 2.44 6.18 -11.12
C LEU A 21 2.94 4.83 -11.65
N ASP A 22 2.81 4.58 -12.94
CA ASP A 22 3.26 3.33 -13.58
C ASP A 22 4.79 3.24 -13.69
N TYR A 23 5.49 4.33 -13.43
CA TYR A 23 6.95 4.39 -13.55
C TYR A 23 7.69 4.45 -12.20
N LEU A 24 6.99 4.26 -11.07
CA LEU A 24 7.62 4.34 -9.74
C LEU A 24 8.78 3.36 -9.57
N ASN A 25 8.73 2.19 -10.22
CA ASN A 25 9.87 1.27 -10.27
C ASN A 25 11.13 1.95 -10.83
N LYS A 26 11.01 2.59 -12.00
CA LYS A 26 12.14 3.29 -12.66
C LYS A 26 12.63 4.48 -11.85
N ILE A 27 11.71 5.29 -11.30
CA ILE A 27 12.04 6.45 -10.47
C ILE A 27 12.85 6.03 -9.25
N LEU A 28 12.44 4.96 -8.57
CA LEU A 28 13.15 4.43 -7.41
C LEU A 28 14.53 3.83 -7.78
N ILE A 29 14.65 3.21 -8.95
CA ILE A 29 15.94 2.69 -9.46
C ILE A 29 16.89 3.86 -9.77
N LEU A 30 16.42 4.91 -10.44
CA LEU A 30 17.24 6.09 -10.77
C LEU A 30 17.72 6.83 -9.52
N ALA A 31 16.96 6.80 -8.44
CA ALA A 31 17.35 7.39 -7.16
C ALA A 31 18.34 6.51 -6.35
N LYS A 32 18.68 5.30 -6.84
CA LYS A 32 19.51 4.36 -6.09
C LYS A 32 20.91 4.90 -5.80
N ASP A 33 21.55 5.53 -6.76
CA ASP A 33 22.92 6.02 -6.60
C ASP A 33 22.98 7.14 -5.55
N ASP A 34 22.00 8.03 -5.53
CA ASP A 34 21.89 9.09 -4.51
C ASP A 34 21.70 8.48 -3.11
N VAL A 35 20.92 7.40 -3.01
CA VAL A 35 20.72 6.65 -1.75
C VAL A 35 22.02 5.97 -1.30
N GLU A 36 22.80 5.37 -2.21
CA GLU A 36 24.08 4.75 -1.85
C GLU A 36 25.06 5.76 -1.29
N ILE A 37 25.19 6.94 -1.92
CA ILE A 37 26.05 8.05 -1.42
C ILE A 37 25.61 8.47 -0.02
N LEU A 38 24.31 8.59 0.23
CA LEU A 38 23.77 8.93 1.55
C LEU A 38 24.08 7.85 2.59
N LEU A 39 23.91 6.58 2.23
CA LEU A 39 24.19 5.45 3.10
C LEU A 39 25.68 5.39 3.50
N ASP A 40 26.58 5.60 2.54
CA ASP A 40 28.01 5.58 2.81
C ASP A 40 28.41 6.70 3.80
N LYS A 41 27.87 7.90 3.64
CA LYS A 41 28.07 9.00 4.60
C LYS A 41 27.59 8.64 6.00
N ARG A 42 26.41 8.01 6.13
CA ARG A 42 25.83 7.63 7.42
C ARG A 42 26.56 6.45 8.08
N ILE A 43 27.15 5.54 7.30
CA ILE A 43 28.03 4.48 7.83
C ILE A 43 29.32 5.08 8.39
N LEU A 44 29.96 5.99 7.65
CA LEU A 44 31.16 6.70 8.09
C LEU A 44 30.91 7.51 9.36
N ALA A 45 29.71 8.07 9.52
CA ALA A 45 29.30 8.78 10.73
C ALA A 45 28.91 7.84 11.89
N GLY A 46 28.93 6.51 11.71
CA GLY A 46 28.55 5.52 12.73
C GLY A 46 27.05 5.43 13.01
N GLU A 47 26.21 6.07 12.19
CA GLU A 47 24.76 6.10 12.38
C GLU A 47 24.07 4.81 11.94
N ILE A 48 24.69 4.03 11.05
CA ILE A 48 24.13 2.80 10.48
C ILE A 48 25.16 1.67 10.62
N LYS A 49 24.70 0.52 11.13
CA LYS A 49 25.51 -0.71 11.24
C LYS A 49 25.29 -1.68 10.07
N ASP A 50 24.07 -1.75 9.54
CA ASP A 50 23.67 -2.64 8.43
C ASP A 50 23.20 -1.83 7.22
N LYS A 51 24.08 -1.68 6.25
CA LYS A 51 23.80 -0.97 4.98
C LYS A 51 22.66 -1.63 4.19
N SER A 52 22.58 -2.97 4.18
CA SER A 52 21.55 -3.70 3.43
C SER A 52 20.16 -3.46 4.01
N GLN A 53 20.04 -3.53 5.33
CA GLN A 53 18.78 -3.26 6.02
C GLN A 53 18.35 -1.80 5.87
N ALA A 54 19.28 -0.87 6.01
CA ALA A 54 19.01 0.56 5.83
C ALA A 54 18.54 0.88 4.39
N ARG A 55 19.16 0.29 3.36
CA ARG A 55 18.74 0.44 1.96
C ARG A 55 17.31 -0.02 1.74
N LYS A 56 16.92 -1.19 2.27
CA LYS A 56 15.55 -1.73 2.16
C LYS A 56 14.54 -0.80 2.83
N SER A 57 14.87 -0.28 4.01
CA SER A 57 14.02 0.67 4.75
C SER A 57 13.83 1.98 3.96
N ILE A 58 14.90 2.54 3.40
CA ILE A 58 14.83 3.77 2.60
C ILE A 58 13.96 3.55 1.35
N ALA A 59 14.15 2.44 0.63
CA ALA A 59 13.34 2.14 -0.55
C ALA A 59 11.85 1.98 -0.23
N GLY A 60 11.51 1.30 0.87
CA GLY A 60 10.13 1.15 1.33
C GLY A 60 9.49 2.48 1.71
N ASN A 61 10.21 3.31 2.48
CA ASN A 61 9.75 4.63 2.88
C ASN A 61 9.59 5.57 1.68
N ALA A 62 10.52 5.53 0.71
CA ALA A 62 10.45 6.32 -0.50
C ALA A 62 9.23 5.92 -1.35
N PHE A 63 8.93 4.64 -1.50
CA PHE A 63 7.75 4.17 -2.21
C PHE A 63 6.45 4.67 -1.56
N SER A 64 6.33 4.56 -0.24
CA SER A 64 5.18 5.08 0.50
C SER A 64 5.03 6.59 0.37
N LEU A 65 6.14 7.33 0.44
CA LEU A 65 6.16 8.78 0.28
C LEU A 65 5.70 9.20 -1.13
N LEU A 66 6.20 8.53 -2.17
CA LEU A 66 5.83 8.83 -3.56
C LEU A 66 4.36 8.59 -3.82
N ILE A 67 3.80 7.46 -3.36
CA ILE A 67 2.36 7.20 -3.51
C ILE A 67 1.54 8.26 -2.78
N LYS A 68 1.90 8.60 -1.55
CA LYS A 68 1.19 9.63 -0.78
C LYS A 68 1.26 11.00 -1.46
N TYR A 69 2.44 11.39 -1.92
CA TYR A 69 2.64 12.67 -2.62
C TYR A 69 1.77 12.73 -3.89
N LEU A 70 1.87 11.72 -4.75
CA LEU A 70 1.06 11.64 -5.97
C LEU A 70 -0.44 11.62 -5.68
N PHE A 71 -0.87 10.89 -4.65
CA PHE A 71 -2.28 10.89 -4.25
C PHE A 71 -2.77 12.28 -3.86
N LEU A 72 -2.00 13.02 -3.07
CA LEU A 72 -2.35 14.39 -2.68
C LEU A 72 -2.39 15.33 -3.88
N THR A 73 -1.41 15.23 -4.78
CA THR A 73 -1.35 16.01 -6.01
C THR A 73 -2.53 15.69 -6.95
N LEU A 74 -2.89 14.41 -7.08
CA LEU A 74 -4.08 13.98 -7.83
C LEU A 74 -5.38 14.54 -7.21
N LYS A 75 -5.47 14.59 -5.90
CA LYS A 75 -6.62 15.18 -5.20
C LYS A 75 -6.70 16.71 -5.43
N GLU A 76 -5.58 17.43 -5.33
CA GLU A 76 -5.49 18.86 -5.61
C GLU A 76 -5.92 19.19 -7.05
N ASN A 77 -5.55 18.33 -8.02
CA ASN A 77 -5.93 18.44 -9.41
C ASN A 77 -7.31 17.84 -9.74
N LYS A 78 -8.12 17.48 -8.73
CA LYS A 78 -9.50 16.98 -8.84
C LYS A 78 -9.66 15.63 -9.55
N PHE A 79 -8.60 14.85 -9.69
CA PHE A 79 -8.70 13.45 -10.15
C PHE A 79 -9.27 12.52 -9.08
N ILE A 80 -9.25 12.93 -7.81
CA ILE A 80 -9.80 12.19 -6.66
C ILE A 80 -10.85 13.07 -5.98
N LYS A 81 -11.97 12.43 -5.59
CA LYS A 81 -13.09 13.10 -4.90
C LYS A 81 -12.62 13.84 -3.65
N SER A 82 -13.24 14.99 -3.36
CA SER A 82 -12.86 15.86 -2.23
C SER A 82 -13.04 15.23 -0.85
N ASN A 83 -14.01 14.33 -0.71
CA ASN A 83 -14.30 13.58 0.53
C ASN A 83 -13.43 12.33 0.74
N VAL A 84 -12.45 12.09 -0.13
CA VAL A 84 -11.49 10.97 0.00
C VAL A 84 -10.16 11.49 0.56
N PHE A 85 -9.61 10.77 1.52
CA PHE A 85 -8.40 11.13 2.25
C PHE A 85 -7.41 9.98 2.28
N VAL A 86 -6.13 10.28 2.58
CA VAL A 86 -5.05 9.32 2.71
C VAL A 86 -4.26 9.54 3.99
N THR A 87 -3.90 8.46 4.66
CA THR A 87 -2.97 8.51 5.80
C THR A 87 -1.91 7.42 5.71
N SER A 88 -0.66 7.78 6.02
CA SER A 88 0.47 6.86 6.16
C SER A 88 0.66 6.35 7.60
N ASN A 89 -0.17 6.83 8.54
CA ASN A 89 -0.16 6.41 9.94
C ASN A 89 -1.54 5.89 10.37
N PRO A 90 -2.10 4.87 9.67
CA PRO A 90 -3.48 4.44 9.91
C PRO A 90 -3.72 3.96 11.34
N LYS A 91 -2.69 3.44 12.01
CA LYS A 91 -2.78 2.97 13.41
C LYS A 91 -3.08 4.09 14.42
N GLN A 92 -2.77 5.35 14.08
CA GLN A 92 -3.03 6.51 14.94
C GLN A 92 -4.48 7.02 14.83
N TYR A 93 -5.21 6.62 13.80
CA TYR A 93 -6.59 6.99 13.61
C TYR A 93 -7.50 5.91 14.20
N LYS A 94 -8.16 6.23 15.33
CA LYS A 94 -8.99 5.25 16.03
C LYS A 94 -10.01 4.57 15.11
N LEU A 95 -10.75 5.35 14.31
CA LEU A 95 -11.75 4.80 13.38
C LEU A 95 -11.17 3.78 12.42
N ILE A 96 -9.97 4.04 11.86
CA ILE A 96 -9.29 3.10 10.95
C ILE A 96 -8.74 1.91 11.75
N SER A 97 -8.16 2.17 12.92
CA SER A 97 -7.65 1.11 13.80
C SER A 97 -8.77 0.15 14.22
N ASP A 98 -9.95 0.66 14.50
CA ASP A 98 -11.10 -0.14 14.92
C ASP A 98 -11.61 -1.01 13.74
N ILE A 99 -11.85 -0.41 12.57
CA ILE A 99 -12.39 -1.13 11.39
C ILE A 99 -11.48 -2.25 10.87
N VAL A 100 -10.19 -2.25 11.23
CA VAL A 100 -9.24 -3.31 10.85
C VAL A 100 -9.00 -4.33 11.97
N THR A 101 -9.71 -4.21 13.08
CA THR A 101 -9.54 -5.10 14.23
C THR A 101 -10.46 -6.31 14.12
N ILE A 102 -9.86 -7.50 14.17
CA ILE A 102 -10.56 -8.77 14.26
C ILE A 102 -10.34 -9.32 15.66
N LYS A 103 -11.39 -9.79 16.33
CA LYS A 103 -11.29 -10.48 17.60
C LYS A 103 -11.08 -11.97 17.38
N VAL A 104 -10.18 -12.55 18.14
CA VAL A 104 -9.91 -13.99 18.19
C VAL A 104 -9.91 -14.37 19.66
N ASP A 105 -10.99 -14.99 20.11
CA ASP A 105 -11.26 -15.22 21.52
C ASP A 105 -11.18 -13.90 22.33
N ASN A 106 -10.32 -13.80 23.32
CA ASN A 106 -10.10 -12.60 24.14
C ASN A 106 -9.03 -11.65 23.58
N GLU A 107 -8.43 -11.97 22.42
CA GLU A 107 -7.32 -11.24 21.82
C GLU A 107 -7.75 -10.52 20.53
N THR A 108 -6.85 -9.72 19.97
CA THR A 108 -7.12 -8.98 18.74
C THR A 108 -6.03 -9.19 17.70
N GLN A 109 -6.44 -9.23 16.42
CA GLN A 109 -5.55 -9.28 15.26
C GLN A 109 -5.77 -8.03 14.39
N LYS A 110 -4.66 -7.42 13.96
CA LYS A 110 -4.64 -6.26 13.07
C LYS A 110 -3.63 -6.47 11.95
N PRO A 111 -3.88 -5.94 10.74
CA PRO A 111 -2.94 -6.06 9.64
C PRO A 111 -1.72 -5.15 9.84
N ASP A 112 -0.63 -5.48 9.15
CA ASP A 112 0.45 -4.53 8.90
C ASP A 112 0.04 -3.63 7.72
N MET A 113 -0.27 -2.36 8.02
CA MET A 113 -0.79 -1.38 7.07
C MET A 113 0.27 -0.31 6.80
N ASP A 114 0.56 -0.07 5.53
CA ASP A 114 1.48 1.01 5.13
C ASP A 114 0.71 2.30 4.82
N LEU A 115 -0.51 2.17 4.28
CA LEU A 115 -1.36 3.29 3.87
C LEU A 115 -2.84 2.93 4.07
N ALA A 116 -3.66 3.91 4.46
CA ALA A 116 -5.11 3.81 4.36
C ALA A 116 -5.66 4.97 3.52
N ILE A 117 -6.53 4.64 2.57
CA ILE A 117 -7.32 5.59 1.78
C ILE A 117 -8.78 5.42 2.22
N TYR A 118 -9.44 6.49 2.59
CA TYR A 118 -10.77 6.41 3.15
C TYR A 118 -11.64 7.59 2.72
N SER A 119 -12.94 7.35 2.65
CA SER A 119 -13.93 8.40 2.44
C SER A 119 -14.71 8.69 3.72
N ILE A 120 -15.15 9.94 3.84
CA ILE A 120 -16.06 10.37 4.90
C ILE A 120 -17.42 10.73 4.28
N ASN A 121 -18.48 10.50 5.04
CA ASN A 121 -19.84 10.93 4.69
C ASN A 121 -20.10 12.42 5.04
N LYS A 122 -21.30 12.89 4.83
CA LYS A 122 -21.69 14.29 5.13
C LYS A 122 -21.66 14.62 6.62
N GLU A 123 -21.79 13.62 7.47
CA GLU A 123 -21.74 13.70 8.92
C GLU A 123 -20.31 13.62 9.47
N ASN A 124 -19.28 13.62 8.59
CA ASN A 124 -17.85 13.44 8.90
C ASN A 124 -17.51 12.07 9.52
N GLU A 125 -18.34 11.05 9.27
CA GLU A 125 -18.07 9.69 9.71
C GLU A 125 -17.35 8.89 8.62
N LEU A 126 -16.59 7.87 9.05
CA LEU A 126 -15.95 6.94 8.13
C LEU A 126 -17.00 6.18 7.31
N ASN A 127 -17.00 6.38 6.00
CA ASN A 127 -17.93 5.73 5.08
C ASN A 127 -17.32 4.43 4.54
N LYS A 128 -16.17 4.51 3.86
CA LYS A 128 -15.46 3.37 3.27
C LYS A 128 -13.96 3.53 3.47
N CYS A 129 -13.24 2.42 3.46
CA CYS A 129 -11.80 2.40 3.66
C CYS A 129 -11.13 1.34 2.76
N LEU A 130 -10.02 1.70 2.14
CA LEU A 130 -9.07 0.81 1.48
C LEU A 130 -7.79 0.76 2.30
N ILE A 131 -7.43 -0.41 2.78
CA ILE A 131 -6.13 -0.67 3.40
C ILE A 131 -5.17 -1.09 2.30
N LEU A 132 -4.07 -0.37 2.15
CA LEU A 132 -3.08 -0.63 1.11
C LEU A 132 -1.74 -1.03 1.75
N SER A 133 -1.29 -2.23 1.44
CA SER A 133 0.06 -2.69 1.78
C SER A 133 1.02 -2.37 0.64
N LEU A 134 2.11 -1.69 0.96
CA LEU A 134 3.11 -1.22 0.01
C LEU A 134 4.39 -2.02 0.15
N LYS A 135 4.78 -2.77 -0.86
CA LYS A 135 6.00 -3.57 -0.83
C LYS A 135 6.82 -3.36 -2.09
N THR A 136 8.10 -3.11 -1.93
CA THR A 136 9.03 -2.98 -3.07
C THR A 136 9.37 -4.33 -3.72
N SER A 137 9.08 -5.42 -3.02
CA SER A 137 9.22 -6.81 -3.50
C SER A 137 8.13 -7.71 -2.92
N LEU A 138 7.88 -8.87 -3.55
CA LEU A 138 6.82 -9.81 -3.19
C LEU A 138 7.22 -10.88 -2.16
N ARG A 139 8.43 -10.77 -1.58
CA ARG A 139 8.94 -11.75 -0.61
C ARG A 139 8.09 -11.73 0.67
N LYS A 140 8.27 -12.72 1.51
CA LYS A 140 7.59 -13.07 2.81
C LYS A 140 6.61 -12.06 3.46
N LYS A 141 6.80 -10.75 3.30
CA LYS A 141 5.91 -9.74 3.92
C LYS A 141 4.54 -9.61 3.27
N SER A 142 4.37 -10.03 2.02
CA SER A 142 3.07 -10.04 1.35
C SER A 142 2.15 -11.14 1.87
N GLU A 143 2.71 -12.21 2.43
CA GLU A 143 1.96 -13.32 3.02
C GLU A 143 1.18 -12.88 4.28
N GLN A 144 1.72 -11.94 5.06
CA GLN A 144 1.07 -11.45 6.28
C GLN A 144 -0.25 -10.74 6.02
N ILE A 145 -0.30 -9.84 5.02
CA ILE A 145 -1.53 -9.13 4.68
C ILE A 145 -2.56 -10.07 4.04
N CYS A 146 -2.10 -11.05 3.25
CA CYS A 146 -2.94 -12.11 2.68
C CYS A 146 -3.58 -12.96 3.79
N ALA A 147 -2.80 -13.40 4.77
CA ALA A 147 -3.31 -14.16 5.92
C ALA A 147 -4.35 -13.35 6.71
N TRP A 148 -4.10 -12.05 6.92
CA TRP A 148 -5.07 -11.20 7.60
C TRP A 148 -6.36 -11.00 6.78
N LYS A 149 -6.26 -10.84 5.45
CA LYS A 149 -7.45 -10.75 4.56
C LYS A 149 -8.30 -12.02 4.65
N LEU A 150 -7.67 -13.19 4.62
CA LEU A 150 -8.37 -14.46 4.81
C LEU A 150 -9.05 -14.55 6.19
N LEU A 151 -8.36 -14.08 7.25
CA LEU A 151 -8.95 -14.05 8.58
C LEU A 151 -10.18 -13.11 8.64
N LEU A 152 -10.14 -11.96 7.94
CA LEU A 152 -11.27 -11.05 7.83
C LEU A 152 -12.46 -11.73 7.12
N GLU A 153 -12.22 -12.45 6.05
CA GLU A 153 -13.27 -13.20 5.33
C GLU A 153 -13.87 -14.33 6.18
N ILE A 154 -13.03 -15.05 6.94
CA ILE A 154 -13.51 -16.04 7.91
C ILE A 154 -14.37 -15.37 8.98
N ALA A 155 -13.92 -14.23 9.53
CA ALA A 155 -14.64 -13.51 10.58
C ALA A 155 -16.04 -13.02 10.15
N THR A 156 -16.21 -12.76 8.85
CA THR A 156 -17.43 -12.17 8.26
C THR A 156 -18.31 -13.15 7.48
N SER A 157 -17.87 -14.40 7.33
CA SER A 157 -18.62 -15.47 6.68
C SER A 157 -19.16 -16.49 7.67
N ASP A 158 -20.08 -17.33 7.20
CA ASP A 158 -20.50 -18.52 7.93
C ASP A 158 -19.48 -19.64 7.69
N ASN A 159 -18.61 -19.88 8.66
CA ASN A 159 -17.46 -20.76 8.53
C ASN A 159 -17.16 -21.49 9.85
N PRO A 160 -17.02 -22.83 9.87
CA PRO A 160 -16.70 -23.60 11.08
C PRO A 160 -15.40 -23.17 11.79
N ILE A 161 -14.45 -22.60 11.06
CA ILE A 161 -13.19 -22.07 11.63
C ILE A 161 -13.48 -20.88 12.54
N LYS A 162 -14.45 -20.04 12.19
CA LYS A 162 -14.90 -18.92 13.00
C LYS A 162 -15.37 -19.37 14.37
N GLU A 163 -16.20 -20.40 14.43
CA GLU A 163 -16.71 -20.96 15.69
C GLU A 163 -15.58 -21.61 16.50
N LYS A 164 -14.75 -22.43 15.84
CA LYS A 164 -13.65 -23.14 16.48
C LYS A 164 -12.68 -22.22 17.25
N TYR A 165 -12.39 -21.03 16.71
CA TYR A 165 -11.43 -20.08 17.29
C TYR A 165 -12.09 -18.83 17.86
N ASN A 166 -13.41 -18.83 18.02
CA ASN A 166 -14.21 -17.70 18.50
C ASN A 166 -13.80 -16.38 17.79
N ILE A 167 -13.79 -16.42 16.44
CA ILE A 167 -13.39 -15.27 15.63
C ILE A 167 -14.60 -14.38 15.40
N SER A 168 -14.47 -13.07 15.64
CA SER A 168 -15.56 -12.12 15.38
C SER A 168 -15.06 -10.81 14.77
N TYR A 169 -15.95 -10.16 14.04
CA TYR A 169 -15.75 -8.85 13.45
C TYR A 169 -16.98 -7.99 13.75
N GLU A 170 -16.78 -6.86 14.43
CA GLU A 170 -17.87 -6.08 15.02
C GLU A 170 -18.39 -4.94 14.12
N HIS A 171 -17.71 -4.66 13.00
CA HIS A 171 -18.07 -3.56 12.14
C HIS A 171 -18.97 -4.01 10.98
N LYS A 172 -19.98 -3.19 10.66
CA LYS A 172 -20.92 -3.46 9.57
C LYS A 172 -20.24 -3.37 8.19
N ASN A 173 -19.32 -2.44 8.01
CA ASN A 173 -18.62 -2.23 6.76
C ASN A 173 -17.20 -2.78 6.86
N MET A 174 -16.86 -3.73 5.98
CA MET A 174 -15.49 -4.23 5.86
C MET A 174 -14.61 -3.24 5.08
N PRO A 175 -13.35 -3.07 5.47
CA PRO A 175 -12.39 -2.38 4.63
C PRO A 175 -12.07 -3.21 3.38
N LEU A 176 -11.87 -2.54 2.26
CA LEU A 176 -11.20 -3.14 1.11
C LEU A 176 -9.72 -3.34 1.45
N VAL A 177 -9.15 -4.44 0.98
CA VAL A 177 -7.74 -4.78 1.21
C VAL A 177 -7.01 -4.83 -0.11
N GLY A 178 -6.08 -3.91 -0.28
CA GLY A 178 -5.29 -3.78 -1.49
C GLY A 178 -3.80 -4.04 -1.26
N PHE A 179 -3.13 -4.31 -2.35
CA PHE A 179 -1.69 -4.50 -2.40
C PHE A 179 -1.08 -3.67 -3.51
N ALA A 180 0.06 -3.00 -3.27
CA ALA A 180 0.80 -2.31 -4.30
C ALA A 180 2.30 -2.62 -4.25
N THR A 181 2.90 -2.82 -5.42
CA THR A 181 4.32 -3.15 -5.55
C THR A 181 4.99 -2.42 -6.70
N VAL A 182 6.29 -2.23 -6.59
CA VAL A 182 7.15 -1.82 -7.71
C VAL A 182 7.94 -3.01 -8.29
N ASN A 183 7.82 -4.19 -7.66
CA ASN A 183 8.37 -5.46 -8.16
C ASN A 183 9.84 -5.37 -8.59
N PHE A 184 10.73 -4.95 -7.70
CA PHE A 184 12.16 -4.76 -7.99
C PHE A 184 12.88 -6.02 -8.51
N TYR A 185 12.43 -7.19 -8.12
CA TYR A 185 13.09 -8.47 -8.42
C TYR A 185 12.31 -9.34 -9.42
N ASP A 186 11.36 -8.77 -10.15
CA ASP A 186 10.51 -9.46 -11.15
C ASP A 186 9.81 -10.75 -10.64
N GLU A 187 9.55 -10.82 -9.33
CA GLU A 187 8.95 -11.97 -8.63
C GLU A 187 7.51 -12.24 -9.08
N ILE A 188 6.86 -11.27 -9.71
CA ILE A 188 5.46 -11.35 -10.19
C ILE A 188 5.24 -12.46 -11.21
N ASN A 189 6.32 -12.91 -11.89
CA ASN A 189 6.25 -14.01 -12.85
C ASN A 189 6.14 -15.38 -12.17
N ASN A 190 6.36 -15.48 -10.86
CA ASN A 190 6.23 -16.74 -10.13
C ASN A 190 4.73 -17.05 -9.89
N PRO A 191 4.24 -18.26 -10.27
CA PRO A 191 2.86 -18.68 -10.07
C PRO A 191 2.36 -18.57 -8.62
N GLN A 192 3.22 -18.88 -7.64
CA GLN A 192 2.90 -18.79 -6.22
C GLN A 192 2.54 -17.34 -5.81
N HIS A 193 3.32 -16.37 -6.31
CA HIS A 193 3.03 -14.95 -6.02
C HIS A 193 1.77 -14.47 -6.76
N ARG A 194 1.55 -14.92 -8.02
CA ARG A 194 0.33 -14.58 -8.76
C ARG A 194 -0.95 -15.10 -8.09
N GLY A 195 -0.90 -16.31 -7.54
CA GLY A 195 -2.04 -16.89 -6.80
C GLY A 195 -2.45 -16.04 -5.59
N MET A 196 -1.48 -15.41 -4.94
CA MET A 196 -1.71 -14.56 -3.78
C MET A 196 -2.53 -13.28 -4.10
N PHE A 197 -2.40 -12.74 -5.33
CA PHE A 197 -3.17 -11.55 -5.73
C PHE A 197 -4.68 -11.78 -5.81
N LYS A 198 -5.13 -13.03 -5.92
CA LYS A 198 -6.56 -13.39 -5.94
C LYS A 198 -7.27 -13.18 -4.60
N PHE A 199 -6.53 -13.06 -3.51
CA PHE A 199 -7.09 -12.81 -2.18
C PHE A 199 -7.32 -11.32 -1.88
N PHE A 200 -6.72 -10.41 -2.66
CA PHE A 200 -6.91 -8.98 -2.48
C PHE A 200 -8.12 -8.48 -3.27
N ASP A 201 -8.81 -7.48 -2.73
CA ASP A 201 -9.88 -6.78 -3.45
C ASP A 201 -9.33 -6.00 -4.65
N VAL A 202 -8.06 -5.58 -4.56
CA VAL A 202 -7.31 -4.95 -5.65
C VAL A 202 -5.80 -5.13 -5.47
N ALA A 203 -5.08 -5.27 -6.57
CA ALA A 203 -3.62 -5.25 -6.57
C ALA A 203 -3.10 -4.29 -7.65
N PHE A 204 -2.03 -3.55 -7.34
CA PHE A 204 -1.43 -2.56 -8.22
C PHE A 204 0.06 -2.77 -8.41
N ILE A 205 0.58 -2.41 -9.60
CA ILE A 205 2.00 -2.41 -9.89
C ILE A 205 2.46 -1.05 -10.46
N GLY A 206 3.51 -0.48 -9.85
CA GLY A 206 4.17 0.75 -10.31
C GLY A 206 5.25 0.50 -11.35
N LYS A 207 4.96 -0.39 -12.31
CA LYS A 207 5.77 -0.74 -13.48
C LYS A 207 4.79 -1.03 -14.63
N PRO A 208 4.98 -0.49 -15.84
CA PRO A 208 4.07 -0.80 -16.97
C PRO A 208 3.99 -2.31 -17.18
N LEU A 209 2.82 -2.86 -16.99
CA LEU A 209 2.55 -4.29 -17.15
C LEU A 209 1.12 -4.48 -17.65
N ASN A 210 0.96 -5.36 -18.65
CA ASN A 210 -0.36 -5.81 -19.10
C ASN A 210 -0.59 -7.23 -18.60
N ALA A 211 -1.36 -7.39 -17.52
CA ALA A 211 -1.69 -8.67 -16.92
C ALA A 211 -3.06 -8.59 -16.23
N GLU A 212 -3.86 -9.67 -16.34
CA GLU A 212 -5.23 -9.71 -15.82
C GLU A 212 -5.32 -9.76 -14.28
N PHE A 213 -4.25 -10.19 -13.60
CA PHE A 213 -4.26 -10.43 -12.15
C PHE A 213 -3.75 -9.24 -11.31
N ILE A 214 -3.33 -8.14 -11.96
CA ILE A 214 -2.83 -6.94 -11.29
C ILE A 214 -3.05 -5.72 -12.19
N ASN A 215 -3.49 -4.61 -11.59
CA ASN A 215 -3.73 -3.35 -12.30
C ASN A 215 -2.44 -2.51 -12.35
N ASN A 216 -2.34 -1.61 -13.32
CA ASN A 216 -1.33 -0.57 -13.27
C ASN A 216 -1.64 0.41 -12.13
N LEU A 217 -0.62 0.98 -11.51
CA LEU A 217 -0.83 1.89 -10.39
C LEU A 217 -1.52 3.19 -10.82
N SER A 218 -1.46 3.55 -12.10
CA SER A 218 -2.24 4.66 -12.69
C SER A 218 -3.76 4.44 -12.65
N ASP A 219 -4.23 3.21 -12.40
CA ASP A 219 -5.66 2.91 -12.21
C ASP A 219 -6.15 3.19 -10.77
N LEU A 220 -5.23 3.47 -9.83
CA LEU A 220 -5.57 3.74 -8.43
C LEU A 220 -6.59 4.89 -8.26
N PRO A 221 -6.47 6.05 -8.92
CA PRO A 221 -7.46 7.13 -8.78
C PRO A 221 -8.86 6.72 -9.21
N ARG A 222 -8.97 6.01 -10.34
CA ARG A 222 -10.23 5.48 -10.83
C ARG A 222 -10.84 4.49 -9.83
N PHE A 223 -10.05 3.50 -9.38
CA PHE A 223 -10.51 2.51 -8.40
C PHE A 223 -11.01 3.18 -7.11
N VAL A 224 -10.27 4.14 -6.60
CA VAL A 224 -10.64 4.91 -5.39
C VAL A 224 -11.96 5.66 -5.60
N ASN A 225 -12.14 6.32 -6.74
CA ASN A 225 -13.37 7.07 -7.03
C ASN A 225 -14.59 6.17 -7.21
N GLU A 226 -14.43 4.97 -7.74
CA GLU A 226 -15.53 4.02 -7.95
C GLU A 226 -15.94 3.32 -6.66
N ASN A 227 -15.00 3.09 -5.75
CA ASN A 227 -15.22 2.21 -4.59
C ASN A 227 -15.30 2.94 -3.25
N LEU A 228 -14.75 4.16 -3.14
CA LEU A 228 -14.79 4.98 -1.93
C LEU A 228 -15.66 6.22 -2.13
#